data_4a8e4161e376daf87053429864d0225e
#
_entry.id   4a8e4161e376daf87053429864d0225e
#
_cell.length_a   1.000
_cell.length_b   1.000
_cell.length_c   1.000
_cell.angle_alpha   90.00
_cell.angle_beta   90.00
_cell.angle_gamma   90.00
#
_symmetry.space_group_name_H-M   'P 1'
#
loop_
_entity.id
_entity.type
_entity.pdbx_description
1 polymer ?
#
loop_
_entity_poly.entity_id
_entity_poly.type
_entity_poly.pdbx_seq_one_letter_code
_entity_poly.pdbx_strand_id
1 'polypeptide(L)'
;RHTTVPLVAWARRGVEAPAPAGAASFGWFAYAPLSDAINSPGVGGDLWVMGLYLLGLSSILGAVNFVTTIILMRTPGMTMFRMPIFSWNILITSIMVLVVFPVLSAGLLVLEADRALGAHIFDAANGGPILWQHLFWFFGHPEVYVIALPFFGIITEVLPVFSRKPLFGYVGQVFASLAIGGLS
;
A
#
# COMPACT_ATOMS: atom_id res chain seq x y z
N ARG A 1 9.40 7.40 19.95
CA ARG A 1 8.06 6.79 20.16
C ARG A 1 6.86 7.67 19.77
N HIS A 2 7.01 8.88 19.21
CA HIS A 2 5.90 9.81 19.03
C HIS A 2 5.80 10.50 17.66
N THR A 3 6.50 10.06 16.63
CA THR A 3 6.52 10.77 15.34
C THR A 3 5.47 10.29 14.32
N THR A 4 4.94 9.09 14.48
CA THR A 4 3.93 8.55 13.54
C THR A 4 2.49 8.95 13.87
N VAL A 5 2.18 9.20 15.14
CA VAL A 5 0.82 9.54 15.60
C VAL A 5 0.31 10.88 15.03
N PRO A 6 1.10 11.97 14.93
CA PRO A 6 0.62 13.21 14.36
C PRO A 6 0.30 13.14 12.86
N LEU A 7 1.12 12.41 12.07
CA LEU A 7 0.90 12.28 10.64
C LEU A 7 -0.32 11.42 10.33
N VAL A 8 -0.50 10.30 11.04
CA VAL A 8 -1.69 9.47 10.92
C VAL A 8 -2.94 10.20 11.39
N ALA A 9 -2.85 10.94 12.50
CA ALA A 9 -3.96 11.76 13.01
C ALA A 9 -4.28 12.92 12.05
N TRP A 10 -3.28 13.51 11.40
CA TRP A 10 -3.48 14.57 10.41
C TRP A 10 -4.13 14.01 9.13
N ALA A 11 -3.64 12.89 8.59
CA ALA A 11 -4.22 12.23 7.45
C ALA A 11 -5.68 11.78 7.73
N ARG A 12 -5.95 11.24 8.92
CA ARG A 12 -7.29 10.90 9.37
C ARG A 12 -8.21 12.12 9.44
N ARG A 13 -7.72 13.25 9.96
CA ARG A 13 -8.50 14.51 9.99
C ARG A 13 -8.80 15.04 8.58
N GLY A 14 -7.91 14.87 7.62
CA GLY A 14 -8.16 15.23 6.23
C GLY A 14 -9.27 14.40 5.59
N VAL A 15 -9.43 13.14 6.02
CA VAL A 15 -10.46 12.22 5.51
C VAL A 15 -11.80 12.36 6.28
N GLU A 16 -11.77 12.68 7.58
CA GLU A 16 -12.94 12.68 8.45
C GLU A 16 -13.45 14.09 8.82
N ALA A 17 -12.64 15.14 8.65
CA ALA A 17 -13.08 16.49 9.01
C ALA A 17 -14.04 17.04 7.94
N PRO A 18 -15.20 17.61 8.35
CA PRO A 18 -15.95 18.46 7.46
C PRO A 18 -15.10 19.72 7.19
N ALA A 19 -14.29 19.68 6.13
CA ALA A 19 -13.69 20.89 5.61
C ALA A 19 -14.82 21.88 5.28
N PRO A 20 -14.62 23.20 5.34
CA PRO A 20 -15.63 24.17 4.96
C PRO A 20 -16.22 23.95 3.56
N ALA A 21 -15.54 23.20 2.71
CA ALA A 21 -15.94 22.80 1.34
C ALA A 21 -16.36 21.31 1.23
N GLY A 22 -16.52 20.57 2.34
CA GLY A 22 -16.89 19.16 2.32
C GLY A 22 -15.70 18.20 2.27
N ALA A 23 -15.99 16.90 2.45
CA ALA A 23 -15.03 15.82 2.28
C ALA A 23 -14.90 15.42 0.80
N ALA A 24 -13.86 14.63 0.45
CA ALA A 24 -13.74 14.03 -0.88
C ALA A 24 -14.97 13.17 -1.20
N SER A 25 -15.58 13.40 -2.38
CA SER A 25 -16.86 12.77 -2.77
C SER A 25 -16.70 11.68 -3.84
N PHE A 26 -15.49 11.34 -4.25
CA PHE A 26 -15.21 10.44 -5.37
C PHE A 26 -14.93 8.98 -4.98
N GLY A 27 -15.16 8.59 -3.74
CA GLY A 27 -14.86 7.24 -3.24
C GLY A 27 -13.36 6.96 -3.09
N TRP A 28 -13.00 5.81 -2.53
CA TRP A 28 -11.61 5.48 -2.17
C TRP A 28 -10.68 5.23 -3.37
N PHE A 29 -11.20 4.89 -4.54
CA PHE A 29 -10.43 4.67 -5.76
C PHE A 29 -10.27 5.92 -6.65
N ALA A 30 -10.90 7.02 -6.27
CA ALA A 30 -10.74 8.36 -6.88
C ALA A 30 -10.76 8.36 -8.42
N TYR A 31 -11.73 7.68 -9.05
CA TYR A 31 -11.79 7.59 -10.50
C TYR A 31 -11.99 8.96 -11.17
N ALA A 32 -11.13 9.25 -12.14
CA ALA A 32 -11.36 10.35 -13.05
C ALA A 32 -12.57 10.02 -13.98
N PRO A 33 -13.44 11.01 -14.33
CA PRO A 33 -13.32 12.43 -14.03
C PRO A 33 -13.93 12.87 -12.68
N LEU A 34 -14.52 11.96 -11.88
CA LEU A 34 -15.16 12.32 -10.60
C LEU A 34 -14.20 12.97 -9.61
N SER A 35 -12.91 12.63 -9.68
CA SER A 35 -11.86 13.15 -8.80
C SER A 35 -11.23 14.46 -9.27
N ASP A 36 -11.64 15.00 -10.42
CA ASP A 36 -11.14 16.28 -10.91
C ASP A 36 -11.65 17.47 -10.07
N ALA A 37 -11.06 18.67 -10.28
CA ALA A 37 -11.45 19.87 -9.57
C ALA A 37 -12.84 20.39 -9.93
N ILE A 38 -13.39 20.00 -11.09
CA ILE A 38 -14.72 20.43 -11.56
C ILE A 38 -15.81 19.60 -10.87
N ASN A 39 -15.66 18.27 -10.85
CA ASN A 39 -16.65 17.35 -10.30
C ASN A 39 -16.56 17.19 -8.77
N SER A 40 -15.37 17.39 -8.21
CA SER A 40 -15.13 17.36 -6.77
C SER A 40 -14.39 18.65 -6.35
N PRO A 41 -15.07 19.81 -6.37
CA PRO A 41 -14.45 21.08 -6.00
C PRO A 41 -14.15 21.11 -4.50
N GLY A 42 -13.13 21.88 -4.12
CA GLY A 42 -12.75 22.15 -2.75
C GLY A 42 -11.59 21.34 -2.24
N VAL A 43 -11.05 21.75 -1.11
CA VAL A 43 -9.82 21.22 -0.50
C VAL A 43 -9.93 19.79 0.03
N GLY A 44 -11.13 19.23 0.14
CA GLY A 44 -11.33 17.87 0.66
C GLY A 44 -10.65 16.80 -0.23
N GLY A 45 -10.74 16.96 -1.57
CA GLY A 45 -10.06 16.09 -2.52
C GLY A 45 -8.54 16.20 -2.43
N ASP A 46 -8.01 17.41 -2.35
CA ASP A 46 -6.57 17.67 -2.26
C ASP A 46 -5.99 17.13 -0.95
N LEU A 47 -6.69 17.31 0.17
CA LEU A 47 -6.29 16.72 1.45
C LEU A 47 -6.28 15.19 1.42
N TRP A 48 -7.24 14.57 0.72
CA TRP A 48 -7.27 13.12 0.54
C TRP A 48 -6.07 12.64 -0.28
N VAL A 49 -5.79 13.28 -1.42
CA VAL A 49 -4.67 12.95 -2.30
C VAL A 49 -3.34 13.09 -1.56
N MET A 50 -3.11 14.22 -0.92
CA MET A 50 -1.86 14.50 -0.18
C MET A 50 -1.72 13.61 1.06
N GLY A 51 -2.82 13.33 1.76
CA GLY A 51 -2.83 12.40 2.89
C GLY A 51 -2.40 11.00 2.46
N LEU A 52 -2.96 10.48 1.38
CA LEU A 52 -2.63 9.16 0.85
C LEU A 52 -1.19 9.10 0.31
N TYR A 53 -0.72 10.18 -0.33
CA TYR A 53 0.67 10.31 -0.76
C TYR A 53 1.66 10.21 0.41
N LEU A 54 1.42 10.92 1.50
CA LEU A 54 2.28 10.88 2.69
C LEU A 54 2.25 9.51 3.38
N LEU A 55 1.09 8.85 3.42
CA LEU A 55 0.97 7.47 3.91
C LEU A 55 1.77 6.50 3.04
N GLY A 56 1.73 6.69 1.73
CA GLY A 56 2.52 5.92 0.77
C GLY A 56 4.02 6.05 1.01
N LEU A 57 4.52 7.27 1.18
CA LEU A 57 5.94 7.52 1.51
C LEU A 57 6.33 6.86 2.84
N SER A 58 5.51 6.97 3.87
CA SER A 58 5.74 6.32 5.15
C SER A 58 5.83 4.80 5.03
N SER A 59 4.94 4.21 4.22
CA SER A 59 4.92 2.76 3.94
C SER A 59 6.18 2.30 3.22
N ILE A 60 6.65 3.06 2.23
CA ILE A 60 7.90 2.77 1.51
C ILE A 60 9.09 2.77 2.47
N LEU A 61 9.21 3.78 3.33
CA LEU A 61 10.30 3.86 4.32
C LEU A 61 10.25 2.71 5.32
N GLY A 62 9.05 2.33 5.78
CA GLY A 62 8.84 1.16 6.62
C GLY A 62 9.26 -0.14 5.94
N ALA A 63 8.90 -0.30 4.66
CA ALA A 63 9.26 -1.48 3.86
C ALA A 63 10.77 -1.61 3.67
N VAL A 64 11.49 -0.50 3.39
CA VAL A 64 12.96 -0.48 3.33
C VAL A 64 13.55 -0.99 4.64
N ASN A 65 13.04 -0.52 5.77
CA ASN A 65 13.51 -0.95 7.09
C ASN A 65 13.30 -2.46 7.30
N PHE A 66 12.11 -3.00 6.99
CA PHE A 66 11.85 -4.44 7.12
C PHE A 66 12.73 -5.28 6.19
N VAL A 67 12.86 -4.92 4.92
CA VAL A 67 13.72 -5.63 3.96
C VAL A 67 15.17 -5.65 4.46
N THR A 68 15.69 -4.49 4.85
CA THR A 68 17.06 -4.36 5.35
C THR A 68 17.28 -5.21 6.60
N THR A 69 16.38 -5.14 7.56
CA THR A 69 16.46 -5.90 8.81
C THR A 69 16.43 -7.40 8.54
N ILE A 70 15.49 -7.87 7.72
CA ILE A 70 15.35 -9.32 7.44
C ILE A 70 16.52 -9.86 6.64
N ILE A 71 17.08 -9.09 5.70
CA ILE A 71 18.18 -9.57 4.86
C ILE A 71 19.53 -9.45 5.57
N LEU A 72 19.82 -8.31 6.21
CA LEU A 72 21.16 -8.01 6.72
C LEU A 72 21.34 -8.29 8.22
N MET A 73 20.27 -8.27 9.01
CA MET A 73 20.36 -8.34 10.47
C MET A 73 19.87 -9.69 11.04
N ARG A 74 19.91 -10.75 10.24
CA ARG A 74 19.61 -12.11 10.74
C ARG A 74 20.65 -12.56 11.74
N THR A 75 20.19 -13.36 12.72
CA THR A 75 21.08 -14.00 13.69
C THR A 75 22.12 -14.90 12.99
N PRO A 76 23.36 -14.95 13.45
CA PRO A 76 24.37 -15.86 12.91
C PRO A 76 23.85 -17.31 12.86
N GLY A 77 23.98 -17.95 11.69
CA GLY A 77 23.48 -19.30 11.45
C GLY A 77 22.02 -19.42 10.99
N MET A 78 21.24 -18.34 10.97
CA MET A 78 19.90 -18.31 10.43
C MET A 78 19.93 -18.07 8.91
N THR A 79 19.87 -19.16 8.14
CA THR A 79 19.74 -19.07 6.68
C THR A 79 18.30 -18.67 6.29
N MET A 80 18.09 -18.26 5.04
CA MET A 80 16.76 -17.88 4.54
C MET A 80 15.71 -18.97 4.82
N PHE A 81 15.99 -20.22 4.50
CA PHE A 81 15.06 -21.35 4.73
C PHE A 81 15.00 -21.86 6.18
N ARG A 82 15.58 -21.13 7.13
CA ARG A 82 15.40 -21.36 8.57
C ARG A 82 14.62 -20.24 9.26
N MET A 83 14.19 -19.24 8.49
CA MET A 83 13.35 -18.16 9.01
C MET A 83 11.91 -18.66 9.23
N PRO A 84 11.19 -18.12 10.22
CA PRO A 84 9.75 -18.30 10.36
C PRO A 84 8.99 -17.92 9.09
N ILE A 85 7.87 -18.60 8.81
CA ILE A 85 7.00 -18.27 7.65
C ILE A 85 6.48 -16.84 7.75
N PHE A 86 6.16 -16.37 8.95
CA PHE A 86 5.77 -14.99 9.15
C PHE A 86 6.82 -13.99 8.64
N SER A 87 8.10 -14.24 8.95
CA SER A 87 9.20 -13.39 8.47
C SER A 87 9.33 -13.39 6.94
N TRP A 88 9.09 -14.55 6.30
CA TRP A 88 9.02 -14.64 4.84
C TRP A 88 7.86 -13.81 4.27
N ASN A 89 6.68 -13.90 4.85
CA ASN A 89 5.52 -13.16 4.40
C ASN A 89 5.71 -11.65 4.58
N ILE A 90 6.33 -11.20 5.67
CA ILE A 90 6.69 -9.79 5.86
C ILE A 90 7.74 -9.33 4.84
N LEU A 91 8.72 -10.16 4.51
CA LEU A 91 9.71 -9.84 3.48
C LEU A 91 9.06 -9.65 2.11
N ILE A 92 8.21 -10.60 1.70
CA ILE A 92 7.49 -10.55 0.42
C ILE A 92 6.59 -9.33 0.37
N THR A 93 5.79 -9.11 1.41
CA THR A 93 4.93 -7.93 1.56
C THR A 93 5.73 -6.63 1.44
N SER A 94 6.88 -6.53 2.10
CA SER A 94 7.70 -5.32 2.04
C SER A 94 8.28 -5.08 0.65
N ILE A 95 8.67 -6.14 -0.07
CA ILE A 95 9.12 -6.02 -1.47
C ILE A 95 7.96 -5.55 -2.37
N MET A 96 6.76 -6.10 -2.20
CA MET A 96 5.57 -5.65 -2.93
C MET A 96 5.30 -4.16 -2.69
N VAL A 97 5.32 -3.71 -1.45
CA VAL A 97 5.16 -2.29 -1.09
C VAL A 97 6.17 -1.41 -1.83
N LEU A 98 7.45 -1.81 -1.89
CA LEU A 98 8.50 -1.05 -2.59
C LEU A 98 8.25 -0.95 -4.10
N VAL A 99 7.52 -1.88 -4.70
CA VAL A 99 7.20 -1.86 -6.14
C VAL A 99 5.93 -1.04 -6.42
N VAL A 100 4.86 -1.25 -5.65
CA VAL A 100 3.54 -0.73 -6.01
C VAL A 100 3.25 0.67 -5.47
N PHE A 101 3.75 1.02 -4.30
CA PHE A 101 3.50 2.34 -3.70
C PHE A 101 4.16 3.51 -4.46
N PRO A 102 5.34 3.38 -5.07
CA PRO A 102 5.87 4.44 -5.93
C PRO A 102 4.97 4.75 -7.14
N VAL A 103 4.35 3.74 -7.73
CA VAL A 103 3.42 3.92 -8.87
C VAL A 103 2.16 4.64 -8.41
N LEU A 104 1.57 4.24 -7.29
CA LEU A 104 0.44 4.96 -6.69
C LEU A 104 0.82 6.41 -6.36
N SER A 105 1.98 6.61 -5.73
CA SER A 105 2.46 7.94 -5.35
C SER A 105 2.64 8.86 -6.57
N ALA A 106 3.16 8.33 -7.66
CA ALA A 106 3.26 9.06 -8.92
C ALA A 106 1.87 9.41 -9.47
N GLY A 107 0.93 8.45 -9.49
CA GLY A 107 -0.45 8.69 -9.92
C GLY A 107 -1.15 9.77 -9.07
N LEU A 108 -0.96 9.75 -7.76
CA LEU A 108 -1.52 10.76 -6.86
C LEU A 108 -0.95 12.16 -7.10
N LEU A 109 0.36 12.29 -7.33
CA LEU A 109 0.98 13.56 -7.65
C LEU A 109 0.49 14.12 -9.00
N VAL A 110 0.28 13.25 -9.98
CA VAL A 110 -0.30 13.65 -11.28
C VAL A 110 -1.75 14.07 -11.11
N LEU A 111 -2.54 13.38 -10.30
CA LEU A 111 -3.91 13.78 -9.98
C LEU A 111 -3.97 15.15 -9.28
N GLU A 112 -3.04 15.39 -8.35
CA GLU A 112 -2.93 16.70 -7.69
C GLU A 112 -2.54 17.80 -8.68
N ALA A 113 -1.64 17.51 -9.64
CA ALA A 113 -1.28 18.44 -10.69
C ALA A 113 -2.47 18.77 -11.62
N ASP A 114 -3.32 17.78 -11.93
CA ASP A 114 -4.56 18.03 -12.67
C ASP A 114 -5.51 18.94 -11.89
N ARG A 115 -5.68 18.69 -10.57
CA ARG A 115 -6.59 19.44 -9.71
C ARG A 115 -6.11 20.86 -9.42
N ALA A 116 -4.84 21.01 -9.04
CA ALA A 116 -4.27 22.27 -8.56
C ALA A 116 -3.64 23.12 -9.65
N LEU A 117 -3.08 22.51 -10.70
CA LEU A 117 -2.33 23.18 -11.77
C LEU A 117 -3.02 23.12 -13.13
N GLY A 118 -4.11 22.40 -13.27
CA GLY A 118 -4.82 22.24 -14.55
C GLY A 118 -3.97 21.53 -15.62
N ALA A 119 -3.29 20.44 -15.25
CA ALA A 119 -2.39 19.71 -16.16
C ALA A 119 -3.14 18.90 -17.23
N HIS A 120 -4.44 18.60 -17.04
CA HIS A 120 -5.32 17.92 -17.99
C HIS A 120 -4.84 16.52 -18.44
N ILE A 121 -4.09 15.80 -17.59
CA ILE A 121 -3.52 14.47 -17.91
C ILE A 121 -4.60 13.40 -17.85
N PHE A 122 -5.50 13.49 -16.86
CA PHE A 122 -6.57 12.51 -16.67
C PHE A 122 -7.90 12.93 -17.33
N ASP A 123 -7.89 13.90 -18.24
CA ASP A 123 -9.06 14.28 -19.00
C ASP A 123 -9.60 13.15 -19.88
N ALA A 124 -10.93 13.03 -19.94
CA ALA A 124 -11.61 12.00 -20.70
C ALA A 124 -11.26 12.01 -22.19
N ALA A 125 -11.06 13.22 -22.77
CA ALA A 125 -10.68 13.41 -24.17
C ALA A 125 -9.32 12.78 -24.53
N ASN A 126 -8.42 12.63 -23.54
CA ASN A 126 -7.07 12.11 -23.69
C ASN A 126 -6.92 10.64 -23.23
N GLY A 127 -8.03 9.95 -22.94
CA GLY A 127 -7.99 8.59 -22.38
C GLY A 127 -7.54 8.51 -20.92
N GLY A 128 -7.49 9.65 -20.24
CA GLY A 128 -7.01 9.78 -18.87
C GLY A 128 -7.72 8.93 -17.81
N PRO A 129 -9.05 8.71 -17.88
CA PRO A 129 -9.74 7.82 -16.95
C PRO A 129 -9.19 6.39 -16.95
N ILE A 130 -8.82 5.87 -18.12
CA ILE A 130 -8.22 4.53 -18.24
C ILE A 130 -6.81 4.54 -17.66
N LEU A 131 -6.02 5.58 -17.93
CA LEU A 131 -4.67 5.72 -17.38
C LEU A 131 -4.71 5.76 -15.85
N TRP A 132 -5.63 6.53 -15.24
CA TRP A 132 -5.81 6.54 -13.79
C TRP A 132 -6.14 5.15 -13.23
N GLN A 133 -7.08 4.44 -13.86
CA GLN A 133 -7.46 3.09 -13.44
C GLN A 133 -6.26 2.13 -13.49
N HIS A 134 -5.44 2.18 -14.53
CA HIS A 134 -4.25 1.34 -14.63
C HIS A 134 -3.23 1.65 -13.53
N LEU A 135 -2.93 2.93 -13.28
CA LEU A 135 -2.01 3.35 -12.22
C LEU A 135 -2.55 2.97 -10.83
N PHE A 136 -3.85 3.18 -10.60
CA PHE A 136 -4.47 2.86 -9.32
C PHE A 136 -4.52 1.35 -9.06
N TRP A 137 -4.96 0.56 -10.03
CA TRP A 137 -5.13 -0.87 -9.85
C TRP A 137 -3.83 -1.66 -9.95
N PHE A 138 -2.77 -1.11 -10.52
CA PHE A 138 -1.43 -1.65 -10.36
C PHE A 138 -0.98 -1.67 -8.89
N PHE A 139 -1.47 -0.74 -8.10
CA PHE A 139 -1.35 -0.77 -6.64
C PHE A 139 -2.49 -1.58 -6.01
N GLY A 140 -3.73 -1.38 -6.45
CA GLY A 140 -4.94 -1.81 -5.74
C GLY A 140 -5.08 -3.31 -5.58
N HIS A 141 -4.68 -4.13 -6.58
CA HIS A 141 -4.69 -5.57 -6.43
C HIS A 141 -3.56 -6.08 -5.51
N PRO A 142 -2.29 -5.69 -5.70
CA PRO A 142 -1.25 -6.05 -4.74
C PRO A 142 -1.52 -5.58 -3.31
N GLU A 143 -2.21 -4.48 -3.11
CA GLU A 143 -2.62 -3.99 -1.78
C GLU A 143 -3.36 -5.06 -0.96
N VAL A 144 -4.30 -5.79 -1.57
CA VAL A 144 -5.04 -6.82 -0.85
C VAL A 144 -4.14 -7.99 -0.43
N TYR A 145 -3.09 -8.30 -1.19
CA TYR A 145 -2.10 -9.31 -0.81
C TYR A 145 -1.08 -8.78 0.21
N VAL A 146 -0.75 -7.51 0.15
CA VAL A 146 0.05 -6.83 1.20
C VAL A 146 -0.63 -6.97 2.56
N ILE A 147 -1.96 -6.91 2.59
CA ILE A 147 -2.75 -7.15 3.81
C ILE A 147 -2.81 -8.65 4.13
N ALA A 148 -3.10 -9.52 3.16
CA ALA A 148 -3.38 -10.94 3.39
C ALA A 148 -2.14 -11.75 3.80
N LEU A 149 -0.97 -11.50 3.19
CA LEU A 149 0.24 -12.30 3.43
C LEU A 149 0.72 -12.29 4.88
N PRO A 150 0.78 -11.17 5.61
CA PRO A 150 1.10 -11.17 7.03
C PRO A 150 0.15 -12.02 7.86
N PHE A 151 -1.17 -11.99 7.57
CA PHE A 151 -2.15 -12.82 8.26
C PHE A 151 -1.96 -14.31 7.95
N PHE A 152 -1.64 -14.67 6.71
CA PHE A 152 -1.28 -16.06 6.39
C PHE A 152 -0.05 -16.51 7.17
N GLY A 153 0.95 -15.65 7.32
CA GLY A 153 2.12 -15.95 8.14
C GLY A 153 1.76 -16.19 9.61
N ILE A 154 0.94 -15.33 10.21
CA ILE A 154 0.48 -15.47 11.59
C ILE A 154 -0.27 -16.80 11.77
N ILE A 155 -1.28 -17.07 10.93
CA ILE A 155 -2.10 -18.28 11.02
C ILE A 155 -1.23 -19.53 10.86
N THR A 156 -0.31 -19.53 9.91
CA THR A 156 0.58 -20.66 9.62
C THR A 156 1.50 -20.99 10.80
N GLU A 157 1.89 -20.00 11.60
CA GLU A 157 2.72 -20.25 12.80
C GLU A 157 1.89 -20.60 14.05
N VAL A 158 0.70 -20.02 14.17
CA VAL A 158 -0.17 -20.27 15.33
C VAL A 158 -0.76 -21.68 15.30
N LEU A 159 -1.23 -22.15 14.14
CA LEU A 159 -1.88 -23.46 14.02
C LEU A 159 -1.00 -24.64 14.47
N PRO A 160 0.29 -24.76 14.09
CA PRO A 160 1.17 -25.84 14.57
C PRO A 160 1.35 -25.83 16.08
N VAL A 161 1.45 -24.65 16.69
CA VAL A 161 1.61 -24.52 18.14
C VAL A 161 0.39 -25.05 18.88
N PHE A 162 -0.82 -24.65 18.49
CA PHE A 162 -2.05 -25.10 19.14
C PHE A 162 -2.40 -26.55 18.83
N SER A 163 -2.10 -27.03 17.62
CA SER A 163 -2.32 -28.43 17.22
C SER A 163 -1.23 -29.37 17.73
N ARG A 164 -0.14 -28.86 18.31
CA ARG A 164 1.05 -29.61 18.74
C ARG A 164 1.62 -30.49 17.63
N LYS A 165 1.57 -30.05 16.39
CA LYS A 165 2.09 -30.76 15.22
C LYS A 165 3.12 -29.88 14.49
N PRO A 166 4.17 -30.47 13.91
CA PRO A 166 5.12 -29.69 13.11
C PRO A 166 4.44 -29.10 11.89
N LEU A 167 4.96 -27.96 11.43
CA LEU A 167 4.50 -27.32 10.21
C LEU A 167 4.76 -28.25 9.00
N PHE A 168 3.70 -28.59 8.28
CA PHE A 168 3.79 -29.43 7.08
C PHE A 168 4.17 -28.59 5.87
N GLY A 169 5.16 -29.03 5.09
CA GLY A 169 5.47 -28.47 3.78
C GLY A 169 6.04 -27.05 3.82
N TYR A 170 6.86 -26.69 4.82
CA TYR A 170 7.46 -25.36 4.98
C TYR A 170 7.99 -24.74 3.68
N VAL A 171 8.83 -25.48 2.93
CA VAL A 171 9.42 -24.99 1.67
C VAL A 171 8.35 -24.71 0.63
N GLY A 172 7.33 -25.59 0.52
CA GLY A 172 6.20 -25.40 -0.37
C GLY A 172 5.39 -24.13 -0.03
N GLN A 173 5.21 -23.84 1.26
CA GLN A 173 4.51 -22.62 1.72
C GLN A 173 5.31 -21.35 1.40
N VAL A 174 6.64 -21.38 1.54
CA VAL A 174 7.50 -20.26 1.12
C VAL A 174 7.34 -19.98 -0.37
N PHE A 175 7.41 -21.03 -1.21
CA PHE A 175 7.23 -20.85 -2.66
C PHE A 175 5.80 -20.43 -3.05
N ALA A 176 4.79 -20.91 -2.34
CA ALA A 176 3.41 -20.46 -2.55
C ALA A 176 3.26 -18.97 -2.24
N SER A 177 3.82 -18.49 -1.13
CA SER A 177 3.80 -17.07 -0.77
C SER A 177 4.58 -16.21 -1.79
N LEU A 178 5.73 -16.68 -2.28
CA LEU A 178 6.49 -16.02 -3.34
C LEU A 178 5.71 -15.97 -4.65
N ALA A 179 5.02 -17.06 -5.02
CA ALA A 179 4.18 -17.09 -6.21
C ALA A 179 3.01 -16.10 -6.11
N ILE A 180 2.34 -16.04 -4.96
CA ILE A 180 1.27 -15.05 -4.71
C ILE A 180 1.82 -13.63 -4.87
N GLY A 181 2.92 -13.29 -4.21
CA GLY A 181 3.51 -11.95 -4.31
C GLY A 181 4.05 -11.60 -5.70
N GLY A 182 4.49 -12.60 -6.48
CA GLY A 182 5.04 -12.37 -7.82
C GLY A 182 4.00 -12.36 -8.95
N LEU A 183 2.80 -12.91 -8.70
CA LEU A 183 1.69 -12.96 -9.67
C LEU A 183 0.62 -11.90 -9.41
N SER A 184 0.70 -11.19 -8.29
CA SER A 184 -0.19 -10.08 -7.95
C SER A 184 0.22 -8.75 -8.63
#